data_d2bd973bafab79412f876c3bc5c78757
#
_entry.id   d2bd973bafab79412f876c3bc5c78757
#
_cell.length_a   1.000
_cell.length_b   1.000
_cell.length_c   1.000
_cell.angle_alpha   90.00
_cell.angle_beta   90.00
_cell.angle_gamma   90.00
#
_symmetry.space_group_name_H-M   'P 1'
#
loop_
_entity.id
_entity.type
_entity.pdbx_description
1 polymer ?
#
loop_
_entity_poly.entity_id
_entity_poly.type
_entity_poly.pdbx_seq_one_letter_code
_entity_poly.pdbx_strand_id
1 'polypeptide(L)'
;MHGRGAQAMTAPPRAAAFAATLRAPFALLGIRTGAGAVTGLAYLPDPHPEAAPASAIAERAVREVERYLADPAYEFTVPLAPRGTPFQRRVWDAIRAIPLRESRTYGEVAHVVRSSPRAIGQACGANPIALIIPCHRVVGSRGALGGFMNADAGDPIAIKRWLLHHEGYRFGA
;
A
#
# COMPACT_ATOMS: atom_id res chain seq x y z
N MET A 1 44.86 33.64 -18.11
CA MET A 1 43.43 33.60 -18.33
C MET A 1 42.95 32.20 -17.97
N HIS A 2 42.37 32.00 -16.78
CA HIS A 2 41.91 30.71 -16.32
C HIS A 2 40.37 30.71 -16.40
N GLY A 3 39.85 30.01 -17.39
CA GLY A 3 38.39 29.77 -17.52
C GLY A 3 37.93 28.75 -16.47
N ARG A 4 37.19 29.18 -15.49
CA ARG A 4 36.47 28.27 -14.57
C ARG A 4 35.27 27.71 -15.29
N GLY A 5 35.32 26.42 -15.63
CA GLY A 5 34.14 25.68 -16.09
C GLY A 5 33.10 25.61 -14.97
N ALA A 6 31.94 26.19 -15.22
CA ALA A 6 30.77 26.04 -14.36
C ALA A 6 30.31 24.59 -14.45
N GLN A 7 30.52 23.82 -13.40
CA GLN A 7 29.88 22.51 -13.25
C GLN A 7 28.38 22.74 -13.06
N ALA A 8 27.60 22.31 -14.05
CA ALA A 8 26.16 22.25 -13.93
C ALA A 8 25.80 21.29 -12.78
N MET A 9 25.29 21.82 -11.70
CA MET A 9 24.69 21.03 -10.64
C MET A 9 23.48 20.32 -11.23
N THR A 10 23.64 19.02 -11.47
CA THR A 10 22.53 18.14 -11.82
C THR A 10 21.58 18.11 -10.61
N ALA A 11 20.39 18.63 -10.78
CA ALA A 11 19.34 18.53 -9.78
C ALA A 11 19.13 17.05 -9.43
N PRO A 12 18.88 16.71 -8.15
CA PRO A 12 18.62 15.33 -7.76
C PRO A 12 17.43 14.80 -8.56
N PRO A 13 17.40 13.50 -8.92
CA PRO A 13 16.31 12.93 -9.68
C PRO A 13 15.01 13.19 -8.91
N ARG A 14 14.09 13.91 -9.57
CA ARG A 14 12.73 14.13 -9.02
C ARG A 14 12.22 12.76 -8.60
N ALA A 15 11.88 12.62 -7.31
CA ALA A 15 11.14 11.45 -6.83
C ALA A 15 10.03 11.18 -7.84
N ALA A 16 9.97 9.95 -8.39
CA ALA A 16 9.11 9.62 -9.50
C ALA A 16 7.69 10.12 -9.20
N ALA A 17 7.21 11.07 -9.98
CA ALA A 17 5.93 11.72 -9.77
C ALA A 17 4.83 10.67 -9.75
N PHE A 18 3.83 10.82 -8.89
CA PHE A 18 2.66 9.96 -8.90
C PHE A 18 1.89 10.18 -10.21
N ALA A 19 1.39 9.08 -10.80
CA ALA A 19 0.56 9.12 -12.00
C ALA A 19 -0.86 9.65 -11.71
N ALA A 20 -1.28 9.59 -10.46
CA ALA A 20 -2.50 10.19 -9.93
C ALA A 20 -2.41 10.33 -8.42
N THR A 21 -3.19 11.24 -7.85
CA THR A 21 -3.50 11.25 -6.42
C THR A 21 -5.01 11.19 -6.20
N LEU A 22 -5.41 10.67 -5.06
CA LEU A 22 -6.81 10.56 -4.66
C LEU A 22 -6.92 10.83 -3.16
N ARG A 23 -7.83 11.73 -2.78
CA ARG A 23 -8.11 12.00 -1.36
C ARG A 23 -9.08 10.96 -0.82
N ALA A 24 -8.61 10.18 0.14
CA ALA A 24 -9.42 9.26 0.94
C ALA A 24 -9.75 9.90 2.30
N PRO A 25 -10.73 9.38 3.04
CA PRO A 25 -11.10 9.90 4.37
C PRO A 25 -9.96 9.92 5.39
N PHE A 26 -8.93 9.10 5.20
CA PHE A 26 -7.86 8.87 6.15
C PHE A 26 -6.48 9.37 5.67
N ALA A 27 -6.30 9.62 4.37
CA ALA A 27 -5.04 10.10 3.79
C ALA A 27 -5.20 10.56 2.34
N LEU A 28 -4.21 11.28 1.83
CA LEU A 28 -4.03 11.42 0.39
C LEU A 28 -3.30 10.18 -0.14
N LEU A 29 -3.84 9.56 -1.18
CA LEU A 29 -3.27 8.38 -1.81
C LEU A 29 -2.49 8.78 -3.06
N GLY A 30 -1.27 8.27 -3.24
CA GLY A 30 -0.48 8.46 -4.44
C GLY A 30 -0.35 7.15 -5.22
N ILE A 31 -0.75 7.17 -6.48
CA ILE A 31 -0.74 6.00 -7.37
C ILE A 31 0.41 6.11 -8.35
N ARG A 32 1.20 5.05 -8.48
CA ARG A 32 2.23 4.89 -9.50
C ARG A 32 1.81 3.81 -10.49
N THR A 33 2.11 4.03 -11.76
CA THR A 33 1.81 3.10 -12.84
C THR A 33 3.03 2.88 -13.74
N GLY A 34 3.05 1.76 -14.44
CA GLY A 34 4.08 1.45 -15.42
C GLY A 34 3.70 0.20 -16.22
N ALA A 35 4.00 0.18 -17.52
CA ALA A 35 3.71 -0.94 -18.42
C ALA A 35 2.25 -1.45 -18.34
N GLY A 36 1.29 -0.54 -18.23
CA GLY A 36 -0.14 -0.88 -18.18
C GLY A 36 -0.65 -1.48 -16.87
N ALA A 37 0.10 -1.34 -15.79
CA ALA A 37 -0.25 -1.86 -14.47
C ALA A 37 -0.01 -0.83 -13.36
N VAL A 38 -0.63 -1.01 -12.21
CA VAL A 38 -0.30 -0.30 -10.98
C VAL A 38 0.98 -0.89 -10.39
N THR A 39 1.97 -0.04 -10.18
CA THR A 39 3.26 -0.42 -9.60
C THR A 39 3.46 0.07 -8.18
N GLY A 40 2.62 1.01 -7.73
CA GLY A 40 2.67 1.54 -6.37
C GLY A 40 1.37 2.24 -5.97
N LEU A 41 1.02 2.13 -4.71
CA LEU A 41 0.03 2.93 -4.03
C LEU A 41 0.56 3.24 -2.63
N ALA A 42 0.70 4.51 -2.30
CA ALA A 42 1.25 4.97 -1.03
C ALA A 42 0.30 5.95 -0.34
N TYR A 43 0.34 5.97 0.99
CA TYR A 43 -0.28 7.01 1.80
C TYR A 43 0.69 8.18 1.90
N LEU A 44 0.24 9.37 1.50
CA LEU A 44 1.08 10.56 1.42
C LEU A 44 0.87 11.46 2.62
N PRO A 45 1.93 12.14 3.09
CA PRO A 45 1.78 13.17 4.13
C PRO A 45 0.97 14.36 3.58
N ASP A 46 0.25 15.03 4.46
CA ASP A 46 -0.47 16.25 4.14
C ASP A 46 0.30 17.47 4.71
N PRO A 47 0.55 18.52 3.95
CA PRO A 47 0.12 18.74 2.56
C PRO A 47 1.03 18.06 1.52
N HIS A 48 0.42 17.57 0.44
CA HIS A 48 1.12 17.03 -0.72
C HIS A 48 0.41 17.53 -2.00
N PRO A 49 1.14 17.86 -3.07
CA PRO A 49 0.53 18.27 -4.33
C PRO A 49 -0.40 17.19 -4.91
N GLU A 50 -1.60 17.60 -5.32
CA GLU A 50 -2.54 16.72 -6.00
C GLU A 50 -2.19 16.61 -7.50
N ALA A 51 -2.43 15.45 -8.08
CA ALA A 51 -2.16 15.14 -9.47
C ALA A 51 -3.37 14.44 -10.10
N ALA A 52 -3.89 15.03 -11.19
CA ALA A 52 -4.90 14.37 -12.01
C ALA A 52 -4.33 13.10 -12.66
N PRO A 53 -5.16 12.08 -12.99
CA PRO A 53 -4.69 10.87 -13.64
C PRO A 53 -3.97 11.17 -14.96
N ALA A 54 -2.74 10.68 -15.11
CA ALA A 54 -1.88 10.92 -16.26
C ALA A 54 -2.01 9.84 -17.35
N SER A 55 -2.81 8.79 -17.13
CA SER A 55 -2.98 7.68 -18.07
C SER A 55 -4.27 6.90 -17.82
N ALA A 56 -4.72 6.13 -18.80
CA ALA A 56 -5.92 5.31 -18.68
C ALA A 56 -5.84 4.30 -17.51
N ILE A 57 -4.66 3.75 -17.24
CA ILE A 57 -4.47 2.83 -16.11
C ILE A 57 -4.52 3.58 -14.77
N ALA A 58 -4.03 4.81 -14.70
CA ALA A 58 -4.14 5.66 -13.51
C ALA A 58 -5.60 6.04 -13.25
N GLU A 59 -6.35 6.43 -14.29
CA GLU A 59 -7.79 6.70 -14.17
C GLU A 59 -8.57 5.48 -13.68
N ARG A 60 -8.26 4.30 -14.23
CA ARG A 60 -8.88 3.04 -13.80
C ARG A 60 -8.58 2.75 -12.33
N ALA A 61 -7.33 2.91 -11.91
CA ALA A 61 -6.93 2.69 -10.53
C ALA A 61 -7.66 3.65 -9.56
N VAL A 62 -7.76 4.94 -9.93
CA VAL A 62 -8.54 5.91 -9.14
C VAL A 62 -9.99 5.47 -9.00
N ARG A 63 -10.68 5.16 -10.12
CA ARG A 63 -12.07 4.71 -10.09
C ARG A 63 -12.28 3.45 -9.26
N GLU A 64 -11.36 2.48 -9.32
CA GLU A 64 -11.46 1.25 -8.54
C GLU A 64 -11.25 1.51 -7.05
N VAL A 65 -10.33 2.41 -6.68
CA VAL A 65 -10.16 2.83 -5.29
C VAL A 65 -11.40 3.58 -4.78
N GLU A 66 -11.96 4.48 -5.57
CA GLU A 66 -13.22 5.19 -5.21
C GLU A 66 -14.38 4.20 -4.98
N ARG A 67 -14.50 3.18 -5.82
CA ARG A 67 -15.51 2.12 -5.64
C ARG A 67 -15.29 1.34 -4.34
N TYR A 68 -14.06 0.97 -4.03
CA TYR A 68 -13.73 0.30 -2.78
C TYR A 68 -14.02 1.20 -1.57
N LEU A 69 -13.74 2.50 -1.66
CA LEU A 69 -14.06 3.44 -0.57
C LEU A 69 -15.58 3.61 -0.38
N ALA A 70 -16.37 3.45 -1.43
CA ALA A 70 -17.83 3.48 -1.36
C ALA A 70 -18.42 2.12 -0.92
N ASP A 71 -17.84 1.01 -1.37
CA ASP A 71 -18.26 -0.35 -1.06
C ASP A 71 -17.03 -1.24 -0.84
N PRO A 72 -16.74 -1.65 0.40
CA PRO A 72 -15.58 -2.48 0.71
C PRO A 72 -15.63 -3.88 0.08
N ALA A 73 -16.81 -4.31 -0.42
CA ALA A 73 -16.93 -5.57 -1.14
C ALA A 73 -16.48 -5.49 -2.61
N TYR A 74 -16.12 -4.30 -3.08
CA TYR A 74 -15.56 -4.13 -4.42
C TYR A 74 -14.23 -4.88 -4.57
N GLU A 75 -14.14 -5.73 -5.60
CA GLU A 75 -12.93 -6.48 -5.92
C GLU A 75 -12.09 -5.72 -6.95
N PHE A 76 -10.83 -5.45 -6.62
CA PHE A 76 -9.91 -4.81 -7.54
C PHE A 76 -9.58 -5.73 -8.73
N THR A 77 -9.72 -5.19 -9.93
CA THR A 77 -9.44 -5.89 -11.19
C THR A 77 -8.32 -5.21 -11.99
N VAL A 78 -7.85 -4.05 -11.54
CA VAL A 78 -6.73 -3.35 -12.16
C VAL A 78 -5.47 -4.22 -12.13
N PRO A 79 -4.71 -4.33 -13.24
CA PRO A 79 -3.47 -5.09 -13.26
C PRO A 79 -2.45 -4.54 -12.25
N LEU A 80 -1.82 -5.43 -11.49
CA LEU A 80 -0.80 -5.09 -10.50
C LEU A 80 0.56 -5.63 -10.92
N ALA A 81 1.60 -4.81 -10.77
CA ALA A 81 2.99 -5.20 -10.99
C ALA A 81 3.88 -4.78 -9.80
N PRO A 82 3.70 -5.39 -8.61
CA PRO A 82 4.49 -5.06 -7.45
C PRO A 82 5.94 -5.50 -7.64
N ARG A 83 6.87 -4.58 -7.41
CA ARG A 83 8.30 -4.91 -7.36
C ARG A 83 8.68 -5.42 -6.00
N GLY A 84 9.34 -6.56 -5.95
CA GLY A 84 9.80 -7.18 -4.72
C GLY A 84 10.55 -8.49 -4.99
N THR A 85 11.15 -9.04 -3.93
CA THR A 85 11.81 -10.35 -3.98
C THR A 85 10.78 -11.46 -4.22
N PRO A 86 11.21 -12.66 -4.67
CA PRO A 86 10.31 -13.81 -4.78
C PRO A 86 9.60 -14.14 -3.47
N PHE A 87 10.28 -13.99 -2.32
CA PHE A 87 9.68 -14.18 -1.00
C PHE A 87 8.58 -13.15 -0.73
N GLN A 88 8.86 -11.87 -0.93
CA GLN A 88 7.88 -10.80 -0.72
C GLN A 88 6.62 -11.02 -1.58
N ARG A 89 6.78 -11.38 -2.85
CA ARG A 89 5.64 -11.66 -3.73
C ARG A 89 4.78 -12.82 -3.22
N ARG A 90 5.39 -13.92 -2.76
CA ARG A 90 4.64 -15.03 -2.15
C ARG A 90 3.84 -14.58 -0.93
N VAL A 91 4.43 -13.72 -0.09
CA VAL A 91 3.72 -13.15 1.07
C VAL A 91 2.56 -12.29 0.61
N TRP A 92 2.76 -11.39 -0.35
CA TRP A 92 1.69 -10.52 -0.85
C TRP A 92 0.56 -11.30 -1.54
N ASP A 93 0.88 -12.39 -2.25
CA ASP A 93 -0.14 -13.28 -2.83
C ASP A 93 -0.96 -13.98 -1.74
N ALA A 94 -0.31 -14.46 -0.68
CA ALA A 94 -1.00 -15.05 0.47
C ALA A 94 -1.91 -14.01 1.19
N ILE A 95 -1.45 -12.76 1.31
CA ILE A 95 -2.23 -11.68 1.90
C ILE A 95 -3.45 -11.32 1.04
N ARG A 96 -3.29 -11.29 -0.28
CA ARG A 96 -4.42 -11.04 -1.21
C ARG A 96 -5.50 -12.12 -1.15
N ALA A 97 -5.15 -13.32 -0.75
CA ALA A 97 -6.09 -14.41 -0.56
C ALA A 97 -6.90 -14.33 0.75
N ILE A 98 -6.60 -13.37 1.65
CA ILE A 98 -7.40 -13.17 2.87
C ILE A 98 -8.74 -12.54 2.49
N PRO A 99 -9.88 -13.18 2.77
CA PRO A 99 -11.20 -12.67 2.39
C PRO A 99 -11.55 -11.35 3.09
N LEU A 100 -12.50 -10.63 2.50
CA LEU A 100 -13.13 -9.47 3.12
C LEU A 100 -13.70 -9.85 4.50
N ARG A 101 -13.60 -8.95 5.47
CA ARG A 101 -14.05 -9.12 6.87
C ARG A 101 -13.28 -10.17 7.67
N GLU A 102 -12.25 -10.75 7.07
CA GLU A 102 -11.35 -11.66 7.78
C GLU A 102 -9.99 -11.01 7.99
N SER A 103 -9.26 -11.54 8.93
CA SER A 103 -7.85 -11.21 9.15
C SER A 103 -7.07 -12.49 9.38
N ARG A 104 -5.77 -12.41 9.23
CA ARG A 104 -4.83 -13.47 9.62
C ARG A 104 -3.76 -12.85 10.50
N THR A 105 -3.32 -13.60 11.48
CA THR A 105 -2.15 -13.19 12.26
C THR A 105 -0.88 -13.31 11.43
N TYR A 106 0.16 -12.58 11.83
CA TYR A 106 1.49 -12.73 11.22
C TYR A 106 1.97 -14.20 11.29
N GLY A 107 1.62 -14.92 12.37
CA GLY A 107 1.93 -16.34 12.53
C GLY A 107 1.20 -17.25 11.54
N GLU A 108 -0.08 -17.01 11.30
CA GLU A 108 -0.87 -17.77 10.32
C GLU A 108 -0.37 -17.57 8.90
N VAL A 109 -0.07 -16.33 8.51
CA VAL A 109 0.53 -16.04 7.19
C VAL A 109 1.92 -16.67 7.09
N ALA A 110 2.73 -16.61 8.16
CA ALA A 110 4.04 -17.24 8.20
C ALA A 110 3.96 -18.75 8.00
N HIS A 111 2.96 -19.41 8.60
CA HIS A 111 2.73 -20.84 8.42
C HIS A 111 2.44 -21.19 6.95
N VAL A 112 1.57 -20.42 6.29
CA VAL A 112 1.21 -20.61 4.86
C VAL A 112 2.43 -20.52 3.96
N VAL A 113 3.28 -19.51 4.16
CA VAL A 113 4.46 -19.29 3.30
C VAL A 113 5.73 -19.97 3.81
N ARG A 114 5.64 -20.75 4.88
CA ARG A 114 6.77 -21.46 5.54
C ARG A 114 7.91 -20.52 5.93
N SER A 115 7.58 -19.54 6.76
CA SER A 115 8.50 -18.49 7.22
C SER A 115 8.24 -18.13 8.69
N SER A 116 8.74 -16.98 9.13
CA SER A 116 8.56 -16.45 10.48
C SER A 116 7.64 -15.24 10.51
N PRO A 117 6.91 -14.99 11.62
CA PRO A 117 6.08 -13.79 11.77
C PRO A 117 6.85 -12.48 11.53
N ARG A 118 8.12 -12.41 11.94
CA ARG A 118 8.99 -11.26 11.71
C ARG A 118 9.25 -11.01 10.23
N ALA A 119 9.51 -12.07 9.45
CA ALA A 119 9.69 -11.95 8.00
C ALA A 119 8.41 -11.49 7.30
N ILE A 120 7.23 -11.92 7.77
CA ILE A 120 5.94 -11.42 7.28
C ILE A 120 5.78 -9.94 7.57
N GLY A 121 6.09 -9.50 8.79
CA GLY A 121 6.06 -8.08 9.15
C GLY A 121 6.95 -7.22 8.26
N GLN A 122 8.15 -7.68 7.95
CA GLN A 122 9.06 -7.00 7.01
C GLN A 122 8.50 -6.95 5.59
N ALA A 123 7.92 -8.05 5.10
CA ALA A 123 7.29 -8.09 3.78
C ALA A 123 6.04 -7.20 3.69
N CYS A 124 5.24 -7.11 4.75
CA CYS A 124 4.13 -6.16 4.87
C CYS A 124 4.63 -4.72 4.81
N GLY A 125 5.70 -4.40 5.55
CA GLY A 125 6.31 -3.07 5.52
C GLY A 125 6.89 -2.67 4.18
N ALA A 126 7.29 -3.64 3.37
CA ALA A 126 7.82 -3.45 2.02
C ALA A 126 6.74 -3.47 0.92
N ASN A 127 5.46 -3.62 1.26
CA ASN A 127 4.36 -3.66 0.29
C ASN A 127 4.30 -2.36 -0.54
N PRO A 128 4.53 -2.42 -1.86
CA PRO A 128 4.54 -1.23 -2.70
C PRO A 128 3.16 -0.75 -3.12
N ILE A 129 2.13 -1.61 -3.01
CA ILE A 129 0.76 -1.32 -3.47
C ILE A 129 -0.20 -1.46 -2.27
N ALA A 130 -0.02 -0.57 -1.29
CA ALA A 130 -0.87 -0.54 -0.11
C ALA A 130 -2.37 -0.47 -0.50
N LEU A 131 -3.26 -0.84 0.39
CA LEU A 131 -4.71 -0.93 0.18
C LEU A 131 -5.12 -2.09 -0.74
N ILE A 132 -4.64 -2.13 -1.99
CA ILE A 132 -5.00 -3.16 -2.97
C ILE A 132 -4.38 -4.51 -2.59
N ILE A 133 -3.12 -4.51 -2.14
CA ILE A 133 -2.54 -5.66 -1.42
C ILE A 133 -2.83 -5.43 0.07
N PRO A 134 -3.81 -6.13 0.66
CA PRO A 134 -4.44 -5.71 1.91
C PRO A 134 -3.64 -6.10 3.16
N CYS A 135 -2.42 -5.57 3.31
CA CYS A 135 -1.58 -5.82 4.49
C CYS A 135 -2.26 -5.38 5.80
N HIS A 136 -3.27 -4.52 5.74
CA HIS A 136 -4.09 -4.17 6.90
C HIS A 136 -4.88 -5.36 7.46
N ARG A 137 -5.13 -6.42 6.66
CA ARG A 137 -5.77 -7.67 7.12
C ARG A 137 -4.80 -8.60 7.87
N VAL A 138 -3.51 -8.25 7.98
CA VAL A 138 -2.55 -9.00 8.80
C VAL A 138 -2.43 -8.31 10.15
N VAL A 139 -2.75 -9.03 11.22
CA VAL A 139 -2.89 -8.51 12.58
C VAL A 139 -1.98 -9.24 13.56
N GLY A 140 -1.80 -8.67 14.75
CA GLY A 140 -1.12 -9.34 15.85
C GLY A 140 -1.94 -10.47 16.46
N SER A 141 -1.33 -11.25 17.33
CA SER A 141 -2.01 -12.28 18.09
C SER A 141 -2.96 -11.70 19.16
N ARG A 142 -3.93 -12.48 19.59
CA ARG A 142 -4.86 -12.14 20.69
C ARG A 142 -5.64 -10.84 20.46
N GLY A 143 -6.04 -10.58 19.23
CA GLY A 143 -6.81 -9.37 18.88
C GLY A 143 -6.00 -8.08 18.82
N ALA A 144 -4.67 -8.14 18.97
CA ALA A 144 -3.80 -6.98 18.78
C ALA A 144 -3.81 -6.53 17.33
N LEU A 145 -3.81 -5.21 17.10
CA LEU A 145 -3.79 -4.66 15.75
C LEU A 145 -2.48 -4.98 15.00
N GLY A 146 -1.39 -5.10 15.76
CA GLY A 146 -0.03 -5.22 15.21
C GLY A 146 0.46 -3.91 14.60
N GLY A 147 1.66 -3.96 14.02
CA GLY A 147 2.21 -2.83 13.29
C GLY A 147 1.58 -2.62 11.92
N PHE A 148 1.86 -1.47 11.31
CA PHE A 148 1.47 -1.16 9.94
C PHE A 148 2.47 -0.18 9.31
N MET A 149 2.90 -0.45 8.09
CA MET A 149 3.83 0.41 7.36
C MET A 149 5.13 0.72 8.15
N ASN A 150 5.68 -0.28 8.82
CA ASN A 150 6.84 -0.17 9.72
C ASN A 150 6.65 0.76 10.93
N ALA A 151 5.40 0.99 11.35
CA ALA A 151 5.06 1.77 12.54
C ALA A 151 4.17 0.96 13.49
N ASP A 152 4.34 1.18 14.79
CA ASP A 152 3.54 0.55 15.86
C ASP A 152 2.53 1.53 16.48
N ALA A 153 2.62 2.82 16.13
CA ALA A 153 1.74 3.87 16.63
C ALA A 153 1.60 5.01 15.61
N GLY A 154 0.71 5.95 15.89
CA GLY A 154 0.50 7.15 15.07
C GLY A 154 -0.44 6.90 13.88
N ASP A 155 -0.33 7.75 12.87
CA ASP A 155 -1.23 7.77 11.71
C ASP A 155 -1.32 6.44 10.94
N PRO A 156 -0.23 5.67 10.71
CA PRO A 156 -0.33 4.37 10.05
C PRO A 156 -1.26 3.40 10.77
N ILE A 157 -1.24 3.36 12.08
CA ILE A 157 -2.12 2.50 12.87
C ILE A 157 -3.58 2.99 12.81
N ALA A 158 -3.80 4.29 12.80
CA ALA A 158 -5.13 4.87 12.59
C ALA A 158 -5.70 4.50 11.20
N ILE A 159 -4.88 4.53 10.16
CA ILE A 159 -5.26 4.09 8.80
C ILE A 159 -5.64 2.62 8.81
N LYS A 160 -4.81 1.75 9.41
CA LYS A 160 -5.09 0.32 9.52
C LYS A 160 -6.42 0.05 10.20
N ARG A 161 -6.68 0.73 11.31
CA ARG A 161 -7.94 0.63 12.07
C ARG A 161 -9.13 1.07 11.23
N TRP A 162 -9.00 2.18 10.50
CA TRP A 162 -10.04 2.68 9.62
C TRP A 162 -10.38 1.66 8.53
N LEU A 163 -9.38 1.11 7.85
CA LEU A 163 -9.56 0.14 6.78
C LEU A 163 -10.24 -1.14 7.27
N LEU A 164 -9.80 -1.68 8.40
CA LEU A 164 -10.42 -2.86 9.01
C LEU A 164 -11.88 -2.59 9.40
N HIS A 165 -12.16 -1.42 9.98
CA HIS A 165 -13.52 -1.02 10.33
C HIS A 165 -14.39 -0.84 9.07
N HIS A 166 -13.87 -0.20 8.03
CA HIS A 166 -14.55 -0.02 6.74
C HIS A 166 -14.92 -1.37 6.13
N GLU A 167 -14.04 -2.35 6.21
CA GLU A 167 -14.31 -3.72 5.74
C GLU A 167 -15.25 -4.52 6.66
N GLY A 168 -15.72 -3.94 7.76
CA GLY A 168 -16.63 -4.59 8.71
C GLY A 168 -15.94 -5.60 9.62
N TYR A 169 -14.60 -5.52 9.76
CA TYR A 169 -13.89 -6.32 10.74
C TYR A 169 -14.28 -5.88 12.16
N ARG A 170 -14.64 -6.84 12.99
CA ARG A 170 -14.95 -6.60 14.39
C ARG A 170 -13.72 -6.91 15.24
N PHE A 171 -13.17 -5.88 15.86
CA PHE A 171 -12.16 -6.09 16.90
C PHE A 171 -12.82 -6.86 18.03
N GLY A 172 -12.13 -7.90 18.53
CA GLY A 172 -12.65 -8.70 19.64
C GLY A 172 -13.07 -7.82 20.82
N ALA A 173 -14.21 -8.12 21.37
CA ALA A 173 -14.69 -7.50 22.59
C ALA A 173 -13.82 -7.93 23.80
#